data_cebad18639e240e6e325922d0e1f7017
#
_entry.id   cebad18639e240e6e325922d0e1f7017
#
_cell.length_a   1.000
_cell.length_b   1.000
_cell.length_c   1.000
_cell.angle_alpha   90.00
_cell.angle_beta   90.00
_cell.angle_gamma   90.00
#
_symmetry.space_group_name_H-M   'P 1'
#
loop_
_entity.id
_entity.type
_entity.pdbx_description
1 polymer ?
#
loop_
_entity_poly.entity_id
_entity_poly.type
_entity_poly.pdbx_seq_one_letter_code
_entity_poly.pdbx_strand_id
1 'polypeptide(L)'
;MDLWFSKGHVVDGIWVGSFPSDAEPAIQRIEDALRLIESSAPLHYRRIKNNLARIWVQLVPHGAGCYLHSLNACLLDARIVNSETTTVEWIASVIVHEATHARLEKLGIRYHEAVRQRIERICARRELDFARHLSGVDALQQEILWRLDQENASYTNEKMWEKTDQGNAEILRHLGTPEWVIILVFRARNLVSGIRRFTRRIAGASVQ
;
A
#
# COMPACT_ATOMS: atom_id res chain seq x y z
N MET A 1 -5.22 -14.80 -8.61
CA MET A 1 -3.98 -14.51 -7.87
C MET A 1 -4.08 -15.25 -6.56
N ASP A 2 -3.16 -16.18 -6.35
CA ASP A 2 -3.41 -17.38 -5.59
C ASP A 2 -3.14 -17.21 -4.08
N LEU A 3 -4.19 -16.91 -3.33
CA LEU A 3 -4.23 -17.12 -1.85
C LEU A 3 -3.78 -18.53 -1.45
N TRP A 4 -3.78 -19.46 -2.39
CA TRP A 4 -3.41 -20.87 -2.22
C TRP A 4 -1.93 -21.09 -1.86
N PHE A 5 -1.06 -20.10 -2.14
CA PHE A 5 0.37 -20.19 -1.83
C PHE A 5 0.78 -19.30 -0.64
N SER A 6 -0.18 -18.67 0.05
CA SER A 6 0.13 -17.85 1.23
C SER A 6 -0.10 -18.62 2.50
N LYS A 7 0.83 -18.53 3.45
CA LYS A 7 0.62 -18.95 4.84
C LYS A 7 -0.01 -17.79 5.60
N GLY A 8 -0.96 -18.10 6.45
CA GLY A 8 -1.62 -17.09 7.27
C GLY A 8 -2.66 -17.69 8.18
N HIS A 9 -3.12 -16.89 9.11
CA HIS A 9 -4.19 -17.23 10.03
C HIS A 9 -5.05 -16.00 10.36
N VAL A 10 -6.09 -16.19 11.15
CA VAL A 10 -7.02 -15.11 11.51
C VAL A 10 -6.67 -14.57 12.88
N VAL A 11 -6.46 -13.25 12.96
CA VAL A 11 -6.27 -12.48 14.20
C VAL A 11 -7.46 -11.56 14.35
N ASP A 12 -8.28 -11.78 15.34
CA ASP A 12 -9.47 -10.98 15.67
C ASP A 12 -10.41 -10.70 14.48
N GLY A 13 -10.58 -11.69 13.60
CA GLY A 13 -11.44 -11.60 12.43
C GLY A 13 -10.75 -11.02 11.18
N ILE A 14 -9.49 -10.62 11.27
CA ILE A 14 -8.66 -10.17 10.14
C ILE A 14 -7.75 -11.33 9.72
N TRP A 15 -7.77 -11.71 8.45
CA TRP A 15 -6.79 -12.65 7.93
C TRP A 15 -5.43 -11.95 7.78
N VAL A 16 -4.40 -12.50 8.42
CA VAL A 16 -3.03 -12.01 8.34
C VAL A 16 -2.19 -13.08 7.64
N GLY A 17 -1.42 -12.71 6.63
CA GLY A 17 -0.62 -13.68 5.91
C GLY A 17 0.50 -13.10 5.07
N SER A 18 1.41 -14.00 4.65
CA SER A 18 2.56 -13.70 3.81
C SER A 18 2.87 -14.85 2.86
N PHE A 19 3.77 -14.65 1.89
CA PHE A 19 4.31 -15.74 1.09
C PHE A 19 5.15 -16.69 1.92
N PRO A 20 5.24 -18.01 1.57
CA PRO A 20 5.80 -19.05 2.42
C PRO A 20 7.26 -18.85 2.84
N SER A 21 8.10 -18.20 2.02
CA SER A 21 9.54 -18.08 2.28
C SER A 21 9.87 -17.35 3.58
N ASP A 22 9.06 -16.32 3.93
CA ASP A 22 9.32 -15.46 5.10
C ASP A 22 8.05 -15.21 5.92
N ALA A 23 7.11 -16.15 5.89
CA ALA A 23 5.77 -15.96 6.42
C ALA A 23 5.77 -15.73 7.95
N GLU A 24 6.43 -16.59 8.72
CA GLU A 24 6.37 -16.54 10.19
C GLU A 24 6.89 -15.21 10.76
N PRO A 25 8.12 -14.73 10.42
CA PRO A 25 8.61 -13.46 10.94
C PRO A 25 7.73 -12.25 10.51
N ALA A 26 7.28 -12.24 9.25
CA ALA A 26 6.44 -11.17 8.75
C ALA A 26 5.08 -11.14 9.47
N ILE A 27 4.43 -12.30 9.64
CA ILE A 27 3.16 -12.42 10.35
C ILE A 27 3.31 -11.97 11.80
N GLN A 28 4.37 -12.41 12.50
CA GLN A 28 4.66 -12.00 13.87
C GLN A 28 4.76 -10.48 14.00
N ARG A 29 5.45 -9.81 13.07
CA ARG A 29 5.57 -8.35 13.09
C ARG A 29 4.24 -7.63 12.87
N ILE A 30 3.36 -8.20 12.03
CA ILE A 30 2.01 -7.66 11.85
C ILE A 30 1.17 -7.84 13.12
N GLU A 31 1.27 -8.98 13.78
CA GLU A 31 0.59 -9.20 15.06
C GLU A 31 1.07 -8.26 16.15
N ASP A 32 2.39 -8.04 16.24
CA ASP A 32 2.96 -7.08 17.19
C ASP A 32 2.45 -5.66 16.91
N ALA A 33 2.35 -5.28 15.63
CA ALA A 33 1.77 -4.00 15.23
C ALA A 33 0.27 -3.89 15.60
N LEU A 34 -0.51 -4.95 15.38
CA LEU A 34 -1.92 -4.98 15.77
C LEU A 34 -2.11 -4.89 17.29
N ARG A 35 -1.29 -5.62 18.08
CA ARG A 35 -1.30 -5.54 19.55
C ARG A 35 -0.91 -4.15 20.03
N LEU A 36 0.08 -3.50 19.39
CA LEU A 36 0.47 -2.14 19.70
C LEU A 36 -0.68 -1.16 19.44
N ILE A 37 -1.39 -1.28 18.31
CA ILE A 37 -2.54 -0.43 18.01
C ILE A 37 -3.66 -0.67 19.03
N GLU A 38 -3.94 -1.92 19.38
CA GLU A 38 -4.98 -2.28 20.34
C GLU A 38 -4.71 -1.67 21.72
N SER A 39 -3.48 -1.80 22.22
CA SER A 39 -3.10 -1.34 23.55
C SER A 39 -2.99 0.19 23.65
N SER A 40 -2.43 0.85 22.62
CA SER A 40 -2.17 2.30 22.66
C SER A 40 -3.33 3.14 22.12
N ALA A 41 -4.10 2.63 21.17
CA ALA A 41 -5.16 3.37 20.47
C ALA A 41 -6.37 2.48 20.13
N PRO A 42 -7.16 2.00 21.12
CA PRO A 42 -8.24 1.03 20.92
C PRO A 42 -9.30 1.45 19.90
N LEU A 43 -9.49 2.76 19.71
CA LEU A 43 -10.42 3.28 18.71
C LEU A 43 -9.93 3.02 17.28
N HIS A 44 -8.61 3.16 17.02
CA HIS A 44 -8.01 2.82 15.73
C HIS A 44 -8.08 1.31 15.49
N TYR A 45 -7.78 0.49 16.49
CA TYR A 45 -7.91 -0.97 16.39
C TYR A 45 -9.32 -1.41 16.00
N ARG A 46 -10.35 -0.89 16.67
CA ARG A 46 -11.76 -1.16 16.32
C ARG A 46 -12.09 -0.74 14.90
N ARG A 47 -11.54 0.39 14.41
CA ARG A 47 -11.73 0.82 13.02
C ARG A 47 -11.08 -0.15 12.03
N ILE A 48 -9.88 -0.66 12.34
CA ILE A 48 -9.21 -1.67 11.52
C ILE A 48 -10.08 -2.92 11.43
N LYS A 49 -10.49 -3.49 12.55
CA LYS A 49 -11.35 -4.70 12.61
C LYS A 49 -12.67 -4.53 11.82
N ASN A 50 -13.26 -3.35 11.87
CA ASN A 50 -14.54 -3.10 11.22
C ASN A 50 -14.41 -2.81 9.71
N ASN A 51 -13.23 -2.51 9.19
CA ASN A 51 -13.08 -2.06 7.82
C ASN A 51 -12.14 -2.92 6.98
N LEU A 52 -11.13 -3.56 7.55
CA LEU A 52 -10.23 -4.48 6.83
C LEU A 52 -10.65 -5.94 7.02
N ALA A 53 -10.64 -6.71 5.94
CA ALA A 53 -10.79 -8.15 6.00
C ALA A 53 -9.44 -8.88 6.05
N ARG A 54 -8.37 -8.26 5.50
CA ARG A 54 -7.05 -8.89 5.35
C ARG A 54 -5.93 -7.89 5.54
N ILE A 55 -4.80 -8.40 6.05
CA ILE A 55 -3.48 -7.78 5.97
C ILE A 55 -2.56 -8.78 5.30
N TRP A 56 -1.99 -8.41 4.17
CA TRP A 56 -1.20 -9.33 3.37
C TRP A 56 0.18 -8.74 3.06
N VAL A 57 1.22 -9.45 3.49
CA VAL A 57 2.61 -9.07 3.22
C VAL A 57 3.04 -9.68 1.89
N GLN A 58 3.38 -8.83 0.95
CA GLN A 58 3.84 -9.20 -0.39
C GLN A 58 4.70 -8.09 -1.00
N LEU A 59 5.29 -8.32 -2.17
CA LEU A 59 5.98 -7.25 -2.89
C LEU A 59 4.97 -6.24 -3.45
N VAL A 60 5.12 -4.98 -3.07
CA VAL A 60 4.25 -3.87 -3.46
C VAL A 60 5.02 -2.90 -4.36
N PRO A 61 4.51 -2.53 -5.55
CA PRO A 61 5.26 -1.72 -6.51
C PRO A 61 5.36 -0.23 -6.13
N HIS A 62 4.65 0.23 -5.11
CA HIS A 62 4.71 1.63 -4.70
C HIS A 62 4.40 1.79 -3.21
N GLY A 63 5.30 2.52 -2.55
CA GLY A 63 5.16 2.83 -1.12
C GLY A 63 5.38 1.63 -0.20
N ALA A 64 5.06 1.84 1.04
CA ALA A 64 5.17 0.86 2.12
C ALA A 64 4.01 -0.11 2.17
N GLY A 65 2.86 0.34 1.68
CA GLY A 65 1.63 -0.42 1.62
C GLY A 65 0.64 0.20 0.65
N CYS A 66 -0.46 -0.51 0.42
CA CYS A 66 -1.61 0.02 -0.29
C CYS A 66 -2.89 -0.74 0.09
N TYR A 67 -4.01 -0.03 0.07
CA TYR A 67 -5.32 -0.65 0.21
C TYR A 67 -5.78 -1.22 -1.14
N LEU A 68 -6.04 -2.52 -1.17
CA LEU A 68 -6.59 -3.21 -2.34
C LEU A 68 -8.09 -3.44 -2.17
N HIS A 69 -8.88 -2.62 -2.85
CA HIS A 69 -10.34 -2.65 -2.79
C HIS A 69 -10.96 -4.02 -3.10
N SER A 70 -10.54 -4.66 -4.19
CA SER A 70 -11.13 -5.92 -4.66
C SER A 70 -11.04 -7.07 -3.66
N LEU A 71 -10.09 -7.02 -2.72
CA LEU A 71 -9.89 -8.02 -1.67
C LEU A 71 -10.22 -7.49 -0.27
N ASN A 72 -10.55 -6.22 -0.14
CA ASN A 72 -10.63 -5.51 1.14
C ASN A 72 -9.40 -5.79 2.00
N ALA A 73 -8.22 -5.56 1.42
CA ALA A 73 -6.94 -5.93 2.00
C ALA A 73 -6.00 -4.73 2.11
N CYS A 74 -5.31 -4.64 3.25
CA CYS A 74 -4.09 -3.87 3.40
C CYS A 74 -2.94 -4.73 2.88
N LEU A 75 -2.27 -4.31 1.82
CA LEU A 75 -1.05 -4.92 1.32
C LEU A 75 0.14 -4.17 1.90
N LEU A 76 1.11 -4.88 2.45
CA LEU A 76 2.34 -4.32 3.00
C LEU A 76 3.55 -4.88 2.25
N ASP A 77 4.53 -4.02 1.97
CA ASP A 77 5.73 -4.43 1.23
C ASP A 77 6.62 -5.35 2.08
N ALA A 78 6.83 -6.57 1.58
CA ALA A 78 7.64 -7.58 2.25
C ALA A 78 9.08 -7.13 2.50
N ARG A 79 9.67 -6.31 1.59
CA ARG A 79 11.03 -5.76 1.74
C ARG A 79 11.12 -4.83 2.96
N ILE A 80 10.04 -4.11 3.24
CA ILE A 80 9.94 -3.17 4.35
C ILE A 80 9.56 -3.91 5.63
N VAL A 81 8.54 -4.76 5.59
CA VAL A 81 8.10 -5.53 6.78
C VAL A 81 9.24 -6.39 7.32
N ASN A 82 10.06 -7.00 6.46
CA ASN A 82 11.18 -7.87 6.87
C ASN A 82 12.49 -7.11 7.13
N SER A 83 12.53 -5.80 6.94
CA SER A 83 13.72 -4.99 7.24
C SER A 83 13.92 -4.84 8.75
N GLU A 84 15.14 -5.07 9.22
CA GLU A 84 15.53 -4.85 10.62
C GLU A 84 15.44 -3.38 11.05
N THR A 85 15.55 -2.46 10.11
CA THR A 85 15.46 -1.02 10.37
C THR A 85 14.02 -0.51 10.48
N THR A 86 13.03 -1.28 10.05
CA THR A 86 11.61 -0.92 10.15
C THR A 86 11.10 -1.26 11.55
N THR A 87 10.52 -0.31 12.25
CA THR A 87 9.98 -0.51 13.59
C THR A 87 8.53 -1.02 13.55
N VAL A 88 8.06 -1.62 14.64
CA VAL A 88 6.68 -2.09 14.78
C VAL A 88 5.70 -0.91 14.76
N GLU A 89 6.09 0.22 15.34
CA GLU A 89 5.33 1.47 15.35
C GLU A 89 5.10 2.00 13.94
N TRP A 90 6.13 1.91 13.10
CA TRP A 90 6.03 2.32 11.70
C TRP A 90 5.07 1.41 10.91
N ILE A 91 5.17 0.07 11.09
CA ILE A 91 4.23 -0.89 10.48
C ILE A 91 2.79 -0.60 10.95
N ALA A 92 2.61 -0.37 12.25
CA ALA A 92 1.31 -0.03 12.83
C ALA A 92 0.72 1.24 12.22
N SER A 93 1.55 2.26 12.01
CA SER A 93 1.11 3.53 11.39
C SER A 93 0.63 3.33 9.95
N VAL A 94 1.33 2.52 9.16
CA VAL A 94 0.92 2.17 7.79
C VAL A 94 -0.40 1.40 7.79
N ILE A 95 -0.59 0.44 8.70
CA ILE A 95 -1.86 -0.30 8.83
C ILE A 95 -3.02 0.66 9.14
N VAL A 96 -2.83 1.64 10.02
CA VAL A 96 -3.84 2.67 10.33
C VAL A 96 -4.15 3.53 9.10
N HIS A 97 -3.15 3.87 8.30
CA HIS A 97 -3.28 4.60 7.03
C HIS A 97 -4.18 3.83 6.05
N GLU A 98 -3.84 2.58 5.76
CA GLU A 98 -4.55 1.73 4.79
C GLU A 98 -5.96 1.36 5.27
N ALA A 99 -6.15 1.14 6.57
CA ALA A 99 -7.48 0.95 7.15
C ALA A 99 -8.37 2.20 7.03
N THR A 100 -7.75 3.38 6.94
CA THR A 100 -8.48 4.63 6.69
C THR A 100 -8.98 4.68 5.26
N HIS A 101 -8.19 4.23 4.26
CA HIS A 101 -8.67 4.04 2.89
C HIS A 101 -9.87 3.09 2.83
N ALA A 102 -9.76 1.92 3.48
CA ALA A 102 -10.85 0.94 3.56
C ALA A 102 -12.14 1.54 4.13
N ARG A 103 -12.01 2.34 5.19
CA ARG A 103 -13.16 3.01 5.81
C ARG A 103 -13.78 4.06 4.90
N LEU A 104 -12.96 4.90 4.25
CA LEU A 104 -13.47 5.93 3.34
C LEU A 104 -14.23 5.31 2.17
N GLU A 105 -13.73 4.21 1.63
CA GLU A 105 -14.41 3.49 0.56
C GLU A 105 -15.73 2.88 1.03
N LYS A 106 -15.78 2.27 2.21
CA LYS A 106 -17.01 1.77 2.81
C LYS A 106 -18.06 2.86 3.02
N LEU A 107 -17.63 4.12 3.19
CA LEU A 107 -18.49 5.30 3.24
C LEU A 107 -18.85 5.86 1.85
N GLY A 108 -18.48 5.17 0.77
CA GLY A 108 -18.76 5.59 -0.60
C GLY A 108 -17.79 6.62 -1.18
N ILE A 109 -16.71 6.95 -0.48
CA ILE A 109 -15.69 7.88 -0.94
C ILE A 109 -14.66 7.11 -1.76
N ARG A 110 -14.83 7.13 -3.09
CA ARG A 110 -13.97 6.40 -4.02
C ARG A 110 -12.65 7.11 -4.26
N TYR A 111 -11.57 6.33 -4.34
CA TYR A 111 -10.21 6.81 -4.63
C TYR A 111 -10.04 7.10 -6.13
N HIS A 112 -10.21 8.36 -6.53
CA HIS A 112 -10.00 8.83 -7.91
C HIS A 112 -9.21 10.16 -7.92
N GLU A 113 -8.62 10.48 -9.06
CA GLU A 113 -7.66 11.57 -9.21
C GLU A 113 -8.09 12.90 -8.56
N ALA A 114 -9.33 13.33 -8.79
CA ALA A 114 -9.83 14.62 -8.29
C ALA A 114 -9.90 14.75 -6.77
N VAL A 115 -9.98 13.63 -6.04
CA VAL A 115 -10.08 13.63 -4.56
C VAL A 115 -8.91 12.94 -3.88
N ARG A 116 -8.00 12.34 -4.66
CA ARG A 116 -6.89 11.51 -4.16
C ARG A 116 -6.04 12.25 -3.13
N GLN A 117 -5.59 13.45 -3.43
CA GLN A 117 -4.82 14.28 -2.49
C GLN A 117 -5.55 14.51 -1.16
N ARG A 118 -6.86 14.77 -1.23
CA ARG A 118 -7.67 14.96 -0.02
C ARG A 118 -7.76 13.67 0.80
N ILE A 119 -7.91 12.53 0.13
CA ILE A 119 -7.97 11.21 0.78
C ILE A 119 -6.64 10.92 1.48
N GLU A 120 -5.50 11.09 0.79
CA GLU A 120 -4.17 10.88 1.35
C GLU A 120 -3.94 11.76 2.60
N ARG A 121 -4.35 13.03 2.55
CA ARG A 121 -4.27 13.92 3.72
C ARG A 121 -5.13 13.45 4.88
N ILE A 122 -6.30 12.88 4.62
CA ILE A 122 -7.15 12.29 5.69
C ILE A 122 -6.46 11.06 6.28
N CYS A 123 -5.89 10.19 5.46
CA CYS A 123 -5.15 9.00 5.91
C CYS A 123 -3.93 9.39 6.74
N ALA A 124 -3.10 10.31 6.25
CA ALA A 124 -1.93 10.81 6.98
C ALA A 124 -2.30 11.50 8.32
N ARG A 125 -3.40 12.22 8.38
CA ARG A 125 -3.89 12.79 9.66
C ARG A 125 -4.32 11.72 10.65
N ARG A 126 -4.90 10.62 10.20
CA ARG A 126 -5.25 9.49 11.07
C ARG A 126 -4.03 8.72 11.53
N GLU A 127 -3.05 8.59 10.68
CA GLU A 127 -1.75 8.05 11.00
C GLU A 127 -1.04 8.89 12.07
N LEU A 128 -1.03 10.22 11.92
CA LEU A 128 -0.48 11.14 12.92
C LEU A 128 -1.27 11.09 14.25
N ASP A 129 -2.59 11.02 14.19
CA ASP A 129 -3.45 10.87 15.37
C ASP A 129 -3.08 9.60 16.15
N PHE A 130 -2.86 8.48 15.47
CA PHE A 130 -2.34 7.25 16.06
C PHE A 130 -0.93 7.42 16.65
N ALA A 131 0.01 7.97 15.87
CA ALA A 131 1.40 8.14 16.30
C ALA A 131 1.53 9.02 17.58
N ARG A 132 0.58 9.91 17.84
CA ARG A 132 0.55 10.72 19.07
C ARG A 132 0.18 9.93 20.33
N HIS A 133 -0.34 8.71 20.19
CA HIS A 133 -0.60 7.82 21.33
C HIS A 133 0.62 6.99 21.70
N LEU A 134 1.71 7.07 20.90
CA LEU A 134 2.95 6.33 21.11
C LEU A 134 4.01 7.21 21.77
N SER A 135 4.90 6.61 22.54
CA SER A 135 6.07 7.26 23.13
C SER A 135 7.33 6.96 22.32
N GLY A 136 8.24 7.93 22.23
CA GLY A 136 9.56 7.71 21.58
C GLY A 136 9.53 7.60 20.04
N VAL A 137 8.47 8.09 19.40
CA VAL A 137 8.27 8.01 17.95
C VAL A 137 8.35 9.38 17.25
N ASP A 138 9.16 10.29 17.78
CA ASP A 138 9.28 11.65 17.24
C ASP A 138 9.66 11.67 15.76
N ALA A 139 10.56 10.79 15.34
CA ALA A 139 10.98 10.67 13.94
C ALA A 139 9.80 10.28 13.02
N LEU A 140 8.97 9.33 13.44
CA LEU A 140 7.77 8.92 12.72
C LEU A 140 6.77 10.09 12.63
N GLN A 141 6.54 10.81 13.71
CA GLN A 141 5.64 11.96 13.72
C GLN A 141 6.14 13.07 12.79
N GLN A 142 7.43 13.36 12.79
CA GLN A 142 8.06 14.33 11.89
C GLN A 142 7.93 13.93 10.42
N GLU A 143 8.14 12.65 10.10
CA GLU A 143 7.93 12.12 8.74
C GLU A 143 6.48 12.33 8.27
N ILE A 144 5.50 12.01 9.11
CA ILE A 144 4.09 12.19 8.76
C ILE A 144 3.74 13.68 8.61
N LEU A 145 4.25 14.54 9.48
CA LEU A 145 4.06 15.98 9.39
C LEU A 145 4.67 16.54 8.11
N TRP A 146 5.88 16.12 7.75
CA TRP A 146 6.52 16.50 6.48
C TRP A 146 5.67 16.07 5.28
N ARG A 147 5.12 14.84 5.27
CA ARG A 147 4.20 14.40 4.20
C ARG A 147 2.92 15.23 4.13
N LEU A 148 2.39 15.67 5.26
CA LEU A 148 1.20 16.53 5.33
C LEU A 148 1.47 17.95 4.81
N ASP A 149 2.69 18.45 4.95
CA ASP A 149 3.12 19.78 4.51
C ASP A 149 3.45 19.81 3.00
N GLN A 150 3.63 18.66 2.36
CA GLN A 150 3.87 18.55 0.91
C GLN A 150 2.60 18.90 0.12
N GLU A 151 2.28 20.22 0.02
CA GLU A 151 1.10 20.72 -0.70
C GLU A 151 1.10 20.35 -2.20
N ASN A 152 2.28 20.16 -2.78
CA ASN A 152 2.49 19.95 -4.21
C ASN A 152 2.73 18.48 -4.59
N ALA A 153 2.47 17.52 -3.69
CA ALA A 153 2.53 16.12 -4.06
C ALA A 153 1.49 15.85 -5.16
N SER A 154 1.96 15.72 -6.38
CA SER A 154 1.06 15.47 -7.51
C SER A 154 0.58 14.03 -7.46
N TYR A 155 -0.69 13.88 -7.16
CA TYR A 155 -1.43 12.62 -7.17
C TYR A 155 -2.14 12.37 -8.51
N THR A 156 -1.60 12.88 -9.61
CA THR A 156 -2.13 12.65 -10.95
C THR A 156 -1.99 11.17 -11.34
N ASN A 157 -2.86 10.70 -12.23
CA ASN A 157 -2.77 9.34 -12.74
C ASN A 157 -1.41 9.07 -13.39
N GLU A 158 -0.85 10.03 -14.13
CA GLU A 158 0.46 9.92 -14.77
C GLU A 158 1.56 9.65 -13.75
N LYS A 159 1.66 10.45 -12.68
CA LYS A 159 2.66 10.23 -11.62
C LYS A 159 2.45 8.95 -10.84
N MET A 160 1.21 8.51 -10.67
CA MET A 160 0.92 7.21 -10.06
C MET A 160 1.38 6.06 -10.95
N TRP A 161 1.21 6.17 -12.27
CA TRP A 161 1.73 5.20 -13.22
C TRP A 161 3.27 5.15 -13.20
N GLU A 162 3.93 6.32 -13.22
CA GLU A 162 5.39 6.41 -13.13
C GLU A 162 5.92 5.74 -11.87
N LYS A 163 5.33 6.04 -10.70
CA LYS A 163 5.70 5.39 -9.43
C LYS A 163 5.50 3.88 -9.48
N THR A 164 4.38 3.42 -10.04
CA THR A 164 4.10 1.98 -10.18
C THR A 164 5.14 1.31 -11.08
N ASP A 165 5.55 1.96 -12.17
CA ASP A 165 6.57 1.44 -13.08
C ASP A 165 7.95 1.36 -12.42
N GLN A 166 8.35 2.41 -11.71
CA GLN A 166 9.59 2.42 -10.94
C GLN A 166 9.61 1.30 -9.90
N GLY A 167 8.54 1.16 -9.12
CA GLY A 167 8.41 0.11 -8.12
C GLY A 167 8.40 -1.30 -8.72
N ASN A 168 7.74 -1.52 -9.85
CA ASN A 168 7.80 -2.79 -10.57
C ASN A 168 9.24 -3.12 -11.03
N ALA A 169 10.00 -2.13 -11.50
CA ALA A 169 11.41 -2.32 -11.86
C ALA A 169 12.25 -2.68 -10.61
N GLU A 170 12.01 -2.04 -9.48
CA GLU A 170 12.67 -2.36 -8.20
C GLU A 170 12.33 -3.77 -7.71
N ILE A 171 11.07 -4.20 -7.82
CA ILE A 171 10.66 -5.57 -7.51
C ILE A 171 11.42 -6.57 -8.39
N LEU A 172 11.50 -6.34 -9.70
CA LEU A 172 12.22 -7.23 -10.60
C LEU A 172 13.72 -7.30 -10.25
N ARG A 173 14.35 -6.17 -9.87
CA ARG A 173 15.74 -6.16 -9.37
C ARG A 173 15.87 -6.95 -8.07
N HIS A 174 14.96 -6.76 -7.14
CA HIS A 174 14.94 -7.51 -5.88
C HIS A 174 14.82 -9.03 -6.09
N LEU A 175 14.09 -9.44 -7.12
CA LEU A 175 13.96 -10.83 -7.54
C LEU A 175 15.17 -11.35 -8.36
N GLY A 176 16.24 -10.55 -8.52
CA GLY A 176 17.45 -10.93 -9.24
C GLY A 176 17.30 -10.89 -10.76
N THR A 177 16.28 -10.21 -11.29
CA THR A 177 16.11 -10.10 -12.75
C THR A 177 17.20 -9.21 -13.35
N PRO A 178 17.93 -9.67 -14.39
CA PRO A 178 18.96 -8.88 -15.06
C PRO A 178 18.40 -7.57 -15.66
N GLU A 179 19.17 -6.48 -15.60
CA GLU A 179 18.71 -5.15 -16.04
C GLU A 179 18.25 -5.10 -17.50
N TRP A 180 18.93 -5.85 -18.39
CA TRP A 180 18.54 -5.92 -19.80
C TRP A 180 17.14 -6.53 -20.01
N VAL A 181 16.74 -7.51 -19.17
CA VAL A 181 15.38 -8.09 -19.18
C VAL A 181 14.36 -7.05 -18.73
N ILE A 182 14.65 -6.32 -17.65
CA ILE A 182 13.79 -5.25 -17.14
C ILE A 182 13.54 -4.21 -18.23
N ILE A 183 14.59 -3.73 -18.88
CA ILE A 183 14.50 -2.78 -19.99
C ILE A 183 13.65 -3.33 -21.13
N LEU A 184 13.84 -4.60 -21.49
CA LEU A 184 13.08 -5.25 -22.56
C LEU A 184 11.58 -5.32 -22.24
N VAL A 185 11.22 -5.73 -21.03
CA VAL A 185 9.83 -5.82 -20.56
C VAL A 185 9.13 -4.46 -20.61
N PHE A 186 9.77 -3.40 -20.10
CA PHE A 186 9.19 -2.06 -20.13
C PHE A 186 9.09 -1.49 -21.55
N ARG A 187 10.05 -1.73 -22.41
CA ARG A 187 9.98 -1.36 -23.84
C ARG A 187 8.84 -2.08 -24.56
N ALA A 188 8.72 -3.40 -24.40
CA ALA A 188 7.64 -4.18 -25.02
C ALA A 188 6.26 -3.70 -24.57
N ARG A 189 6.07 -3.44 -23.27
CA ARG A 189 4.83 -2.89 -22.74
C ARG A 189 4.49 -1.51 -23.32
N ASN A 190 5.48 -0.62 -23.43
CA ASN A 190 5.27 0.72 -24.00
C ASN A 190 4.89 0.65 -25.49
N LEU A 191 5.46 -0.27 -26.26
CA LEU A 191 5.07 -0.53 -27.64
C LEU A 191 3.62 -1.00 -27.74
N VAL A 192 3.21 -1.98 -26.93
CA VAL A 192 1.83 -2.49 -26.90
C VAL A 192 0.84 -1.41 -26.48
N SER A 193 1.19 -0.58 -25.49
CA SER A 193 0.33 0.52 -25.04
C SER A 193 0.22 1.64 -26.08
N GLY A 194 1.29 1.89 -26.85
CA GLY A 194 1.31 2.82 -27.99
C GLY A 194 0.37 2.34 -29.11
N ILE A 195 0.46 1.06 -29.47
CA ILE A 195 -0.39 0.44 -30.49
C ILE A 195 -1.88 0.51 -30.08
N ARG A 196 -2.22 0.20 -28.82
CA ARG A 196 -3.61 0.29 -28.30
C ARG A 196 -4.15 1.72 -28.31
N ARG A 197 -3.34 2.72 -28.07
CA ARG A 197 -3.74 4.14 -28.17
C ARG A 197 -3.97 4.55 -29.62
N PHE A 198 -3.13 4.08 -30.54
CA PHE A 198 -3.24 4.35 -31.97
C PHE A 198 -4.49 3.71 -32.58
N THR A 199 -4.76 2.44 -32.29
CA THR A 199 -5.96 1.73 -32.78
C THR A 199 -7.27 2.34 -32.25
N ARG A 200 -7.31 2.81 -31.00
CA ARG A 200 -8.48 3.52 -30.45
C ARG A 200 -8.71 4.88 -31.13
N ARG A 201 -7.65 5.59 -31.52
CA ARG A 201 -7.79 6.86 -32.27
C ARG A 201 -8.36 6.62 -33.68
N ILE A 202 -7.93 5.57 -34.35
CA ILE A 202 -8.45 5.23 -35.70
C ILE A 202 -9.92 4.78 -35.60
N ALA A 203 -10.24 3.91 -34.64
CA ALA A 203 -11.62 3.44 -34.45
C ALA A 203 -12.60 4.55 -34.04
N GLY A 204 -12.13 5.57 -33.30
CA GLY A 204 -12.95 6.74 -32.95
C GLY A 204 -13.10 7.77 -34.06
N ALA A 205 -12.23 7.77 -35.07
CA ALA A 205 -12.30 8.67 -36.24
C ALA A 205 -13.21 8.12 -37.37
N SER A 206 -13.65 6.87 -37.27
CA SER A 206 -14.49 6.21 -38.30
C SER A 206 -16.01 6.27 -37.96
N VAL A 207 -16.41 7.03 -36.96
CA VAL A 207 -17.82 7.15 -36.48
C VAL A 207 -18.29 8.63 -36.49
N GLN A 208 -17.74 9.46 -37.39
CA GLN A 208 -18.31 10.79 -37.69
C GLN A 208 -18.82 10.85 -39.10
#